data_71149769b7fabd28ed5761b88fae64e1
#
_entry.id   71149769b7fabd28ed5761b88fae64e1
#
_cell.length_a   1.000
_cell.length_b   1.000
_cell.length_c   1.000
_cell.angle_alpha   90.00
_cell.angle_beta   90.00
_cell.angle_gamma   90.00
#
_symmetry.space_group_name_H-M   'P 1'
#
loop_
_entity.id
_entity.type
_entity.pdbx_description
1 polymer ?
#
loop_
_entity_poly.entity_id
_entity_poly.type
_entity_poly.pdbx_seq_one_letter_code
_entity_poly.pdbx_strand_id
1 'polypeptide(L)'
;MQPLAPQDDKLWYKDAVIYQLHVRTFCDSDGNGVGDFRGLTNKLDYLQELGINAIWLLPFYPSPLRDDGYDIADYTSVNPTYGTIEDFKAFLQAAHARKLRVITELVVNHTSDQHPWFQEARSSRDNPKRDWYVWSDTDDKYKGVRIIFIDTEMSNWSWDPISKTYYWHRFFSHQPDLNYDNPAVKEAVWEVMKFWLDIGVDGFRLDAVPYLVEREGTSCENLPETHAVIKELRARLDDAYPGKMLLAEANMWPVDVRDYFGQGDGDEFHMAFHFPLMPRMFMAVKLEDRKPIIDILEQTPQIPDNCQWCIFLRNHDELTLEMVTDVERDYMYDSFANDKTMRINLGIRRRLAPLLENDRRRIELLNGLLLSMPGTPIIYYGDEIGMGDNVYLGDRNGVRTPMQWNGGWNAGFSSSDPERLYSPLISNPVYGYQSVNVDSQRRTEHSLLSWTKSVIQTRNSFRVFSRGSIDFLSPSNHRVLAYVRQLGEEKVLVVNNLSSSAQAVELNLQSFRGHIPIEMFGRNLFPRIGELPYLLTLAPYQFFWFRLRRI
;
A
#
# COMPACT_ATOMS: atom_id res chain seq x y z
N MET A 1 -8.73 -16.53 -23.40
CA MET A 1 -8.71 -15.97 -22.04
C MET A 1 -9.12 -17.08 -21.09
N GLN A 2 -8.23 -17.53 -20.22
CA GLN A 2 -8.66 -18.35 -19.09
C GLN A 2 -9.32 -17.42 -18.07
N PRO A 3 -10.43 -17.79 -17.46
CA PRO A 3 -11.09 -16.96 -16.46
C PRO A 3 -10.15 -16.76 -15.25
N LEU A 4 -10.24 -15.59 -14.63
CA LEU A 4 -9.71 -15.29 -13.30
C LEU A 4 -10.05 -16.45 -12.33
N ALA A 5 -9.18 -16.68 -11.35
CA ALA A 5 -9.33 -17.76 -10.39
C ALA A 5 -10.77 -17.93 -9.89
N PRO A 6 -11.20 -19.17 -9.62
CA PRO A 6 -12.50 -19.41 -9.02
C PRO A 6 -12.67 -18.57 -7.75
N GLN A 7 -13.87 -18.16 -7.43
CA GLN A 7 -14.24 -17.36 -6.25
C GLN A 7 -13.79 -18.02 -4.91
N ASP A 8 -13.47 -19.31 -4.94
CA ASP A 8 -13.04 -20.15 -3.81
C ASP A 8 -11.51 -20.30 -3.66
N ASP A 9 -10.70 -19.57 -4.44
CA ASP A 9 -9.24 -19.63 -4.26
C ASP A 9 -8.84 -18.92 -2.94
N LYS A 10 -8.47 -19.71 -1.95
CA LYS A 10 -7.98 -19.21 -0.65
C LYS A 10 -6.72 -18.33 -0.75
N LEU A 11 -6.01 -18.41 -1.87
CA LEU A 11 -4.80 -17.63 -2.15
C LEU A 11 -5.05 -16.46 -3.11
N TRP A 12 -6.29 -15.99 -3.21
CA TRP A 12 -6.70 -14.91 -4.10
C TRP A 12 -5.82 -13.64 -3.98
N TYR A 13 -5.35 -13.35 -2.78
CA TYR A 13 -4.51 -12.19 -2.48
C TYR A 13 -3.14 -12.23 -3.18
N LYS A 14 -2.65 -13.43 -3.52
CA LYS A 14 -1.40 -13.56 -4.31
C LYS A 14 -1.58 -13.07 -5.74
N ASP A 15 -2.77 -13.29 -6.32
CA ASP A 15 -3.08 -12.90 -7.70
C ASP A 15 -3.70 -11.50 -7.79
N ALA A 16 -3.90 -10.82 -6.65
CA ALA A 16 -4.55 -9.52 -6.59
C ALA A 16 -3.69 -8.41 -7.25
N VAL A 17 -4.40 -7.43 -7.80
CA VAL A 17 -3.94 -6.05 -7.99
C VAL A 17 -4.83 -5.20 -7.11
N ILE A 18 -4.27 -4.64 -6.05
CA ILE A 18 -5.01 -3.92 -5.02
C ILE A 18 -5.06 -2.43 -5.38
N TYR A 19 -6.23 -1.81 -5.24
CA TYR A 19 -6.40 -0.37 -5.40
C TYR A 19 -6.71 0.26 -4.05
N GLN A 20 -5.83 1.11 -3.58
CA GLN A 20 -5.95 1.80 -2.29
C GLN A 20 -6.66 3.13 -2.46
N LEU A 21 -7.70 3.37 -1.67
CA LEU A 21 -8.42 4.63 -1.64
C LEU A 21 -8.98 4.97 -0.26
N HIS A 22 -9.26 6.25 -0.05
CA HIS A 22 -10.07 6.73 1.08
C HIS A 22 -11.46 7.08 0.56
N VAL A 23 -12.52 6.66 1.25
CA VAL A 23 -13.92 6.94 0.84
C VAL A 23 -14.15 8.43 0.63
N ARG A 24 -13.69 9.27 1.56
CA ARG A 24 -13.85 10.74 1.51
C ARG A 24 -13.23 11.40 0.28
N THR A 25 -12.21 10.75 -0.35
CA THR A 25 -11.47 11.35 -1.46
C THR A 25 -12.03 10.98 -2.83
N PHE A 26 -12.92 9.98 -2.91
CA PHE A 26 -13.19 9.33 -4.18
C PHE A 26 -14.37 9.92 -4.94
N CYS A 27 -15.56 10.02 -4.33
CA CYS A 27 -16.73 10.65 -4.97
C CYS A 27 -17.77 11.00 -3.92
N ASP A 28 -18.25 12.24 -3.96
CA ASP A 28 -19.33 12.76 -3.14
C ASP A 28 -20.65 12.62 -3.91
N SER A 29 -21.61 11.89 -3.36
CA SER A 29 -22.91 11.65 -4.00
C SER A 29 -24.04 12.55 -3.50
N ASP A 30 -23.90 13.15 -2.30
CA ASP A 30 -24.96 13.95 -1.68
C ASP A 30 -24.67 15.47 -1.70
N GLY A 31 -23.50 15.88 -2.19
CA GLY A 31 -23.14 17.28 -2.35
C GLY A 31 -22.75 17.98 -1.04
N ASN A 32 -22.27 17.23 -0.06
CA ASN A 32 -21.79 17.81 1.21
C ASN A 32 -20.31 18.24 1.18
N GLY A 33 -19.57 17.90 0.12
CA GLY A 33 -18.15 18.23 -0.06
C GLY A 33 -17.19 17.11 0.36
N VAL A 34 -17.70 15.97 0.78
CA VAL A 34 -16.93 14.82 1.26
C VAL A 34 -17.38 13.57 0.51
N GLY A 35 -16.47 12.73 0.06
CA GLY A 35 -16.82 11.46 -0.58
C GLY A 35 -17.52 10.50 0.39
N ASP A 36 -18.39 9.64 -0.17
CA ASP A 36 -19.25 8.74 0.58
C ASP A 36 -19.35 7.36 -0.08
N PHE A 37 -19.92 6.36 0.64
CA PHE A 37 -20.04 5.00 0.13
C PHE A 37 -20.96 4.88 -1.08
N ARG A 38 -21.98 5.71 -1.23
CA ARG A 38 -22.84 5.72 -2.43
C ARG A 38 -22.06 6.24 -3.62
N GLY A 39 -21.29 7.33 -3.44
CA GLY A 39 -20.40 7.87 -4.45
C GLY A 39 -19.35 6.85 -4.89
N LEU A 40 -18.73 6.15 -3.93
CA LEU A 40 -17.77 5.08 -4.23
C LEU A 40 -18.46 3.93 -4.99
N THR A 41 -19.68 3.52 -4.59
CA THR A 41 -20.46 2.50 -5.28
C THR A 41 -20.72 2.86 -6.74
N ASN A 42 -21.04 4.13 -7.03
CA ASN A 42 -21.24 4.64 -8.38
C ASN A 42 -19.97 4.61 -9.25
N LYS A 43 -18.81 4.42 -8.66
CA LYS A 43 -17.52 4.36 -9.36
C LYS A 43 -16.91 2.95 -9.45
N LEU A 44 -17.62 1.92 -9.00
CA LEU A 44 -17.11 0.53 -9.05
C LEU A 44 -16.87 0.02 -10.47
N ASP A 45 -17.66 0.46 -11.45
CA ASP A 45 -17.44 0.10 -12.85
C ASP A 45 -16.09 0.62 -13.38
N TYR A 46 -15.68 1.82 -12.96
CA TYR A 46 -14.35 2.35 -13.27
C TYR A 46 -13.24 1.45 -12.74
N LEU A 47 -13.35 1.01 -11.49
CA LEU A 47 -12.36 0.14 -10.85
C LEU A 47 -12.33 -1.25 -11.52
N GLN A 48 -13.48 -1.81 -11.87
CA GLN A 48 -13.55 -3.06 -12.62
C GLN A 48 -12.92 -2.91 -14.02
N GLU A 49 -13.21 -1.82 -14.74
CA GLU A 49 -12.64 -1.54 -16.05
C GLU A 49 -11.12 -1.34 -16.01
N LEU A 50 -10.58 -0.76 -14.93
CA LEU A 50 -9.15 -0.60 -14.72
C LEU A 50 -8.45 -1.96 -14.64
N GLY A 51 -9.18 -3.01 -14.23
CA GLY A 51 -8.69 -4.38 -14.15
C GLY A 51 -8.15 -4.75 -12.77
N ILE A 52 -8.41 -3.93 -11.74
CA ILE A 52 -8.13 -4.30 -10.35
C ILE A 52 -9.11 -5.38 -9.89
N ASN A 53 -8.75 -6.11 -8.86
CA ASN A 53 -9.58 -7.18 -8.31
C ASN A 53 -9.67 -7.17 -6.79
N ALA A 54 -9.04 -6.21 -6.15
CA ALA A 54 -9.22 -5.93 -4.72
C ALA A 54 -9.17 -4.41 -4.45
N ILE A 55 -10.00 -3.94 -3.52
CA ILE A 55 -10.04 -2.57 -3.02
C ILE A 55 -9.54 -2.59 -1.59
N TRP A 56 -8.58 -1.74 -1.24
CA TRP A 56 -8.20 -1.47 0.12
C TRP A 56 -8.73 -0.10 0.53
N LEU A 57 -9.69 -0.12 1.47
CA LEU A 57 -10.30 1.07 2.06
C LEU A 57 -9.48 1.53 3.27
N LEU A 58 -9.06 2.79 3.26
CA LEU A 58 -8.51 3.46 4.43
C LEU A 58 -9.60 3.65 5.52
N PRO A 59 -9.24 3.98 6.78
CA PRO A 59 -10.21 4.02 7.86
C PRO A 59 -11.44 4.87 7.53
N PHE A 60 -12.62 4.30 7.74
CA PHE A 60 -13.91 4.95 7.49
C PHE A 60 -14.83 4.93 8.72
N TYR A 61 -14.28 4.57 9.84
CA TYR A 61 -14.96 4.50 11.15
C TYR A 61 -15.19 5.90 11.73
N PRO A 62 -16.13 6.07 12.69
CA PRO A 62 -16.23 7.30 13.47
C PRO A 62 -14.89 7.67 14.11
N SER A 63 -14.46 8.90 13.86
CA SER A 63 -13.17 9.43 14.29
C SER A 63 -13.24 10.94 14.41
N PRO A 64 -12.49 11.56 15.34
CA PRO A 64 -12.25 13.00 15.33
C PRO A 64 -11.44 13.50 14.11
N LEU A 65 -10.90 12.59 13.31
CA LEU A 65 -10.10 12.87 12.10
C LEU A 65 -8.84 13.71 12.36
N ARG A 66 -8.26 13.59 13.56
CA ARG A 66 -6.99 14.25 13.89
C ARG A 66 -5.78 13.54 13.26
N ASP A 67 -5.96 12.27 12.90
CA ASP A 67 -5.00 11.48 12.11
C ASP A 67 -5.73 10.74 10.98
N ASP A 68 -6.49 11.47 10.20
CA ASP A 68 -7.15 11.00 8.97
C ASP A 68 -8.00 9.71 9.12
N GLY A 69 -8.49 9.44 10.34
CA GLY A 69 -9.30 8.26 10.66
C GLY A 69 -8.53 7.15 11.37
N TYR A 70 -7.21 7.23 11.51
CA TYR A 70 -6.42 6.29 12.29
C TYR A 70 -6.61 6.48 13.81
N ASP A 71 -7.26 7.56 14.23
CA ASP A 71 -7.75 7.80 15.60
C ASP A 71 -9.22 7.35 15.73
N ILE A 72 -9.45 6.03 15.77
CA ILE A 72 -10.80 5.42 15.76
C ILE A 72 -11.50 5.64 17.10
N ALA A 73 -12.73 6.17 17.04
CA ALA A 73 -13.59 6.38 18.22
C ALA A 73 -14.71 5.34 18.37
N ASP A 74 -15.06 4.62 17.31
CA ASP A 74 -16.00 3.49 17.33
C ASP A 74 -15.64 2.52 16.20
N TYR A 75 -15.31 1.28 16.53
CA TYR A 75 -14.88 0.26 15.56
C TYR A 75 -16.02 -0.41 14.78
N THR A 76 -17.26 -0.28 15.23
CA THR A 76 -18.40 -1.07 14.73
C THR A 76 -19.44 -0.24 13.98
N SER A 77 -19.06 0.99 13.62
CA SER A 77 -19.91 1.92 12.88
C SER A 77 -19.18 2.49 11.68
N VAL A 78 -19.94 3.07 10.75
CA VAL A 78 -19.42 3.90 9.66
C VAL A 78 -19.47 5.36 10.10
N ASN A 79 -18.44 6.15 9.78
CA ASN A 79 -18.47 7.58 10.01
C ASN A 79 -19.69 8.20 9.31
N PRO A 80 -20.55 8.91 10.04
CA PRO A 80 -21.81 9.45 9.49
C PRO A 80 -21.62 10.32 8.23
N THR A 81 -20.44 10.93 8.08
CA THR A 81 -20.11 11.73 6.90
C THR A 81 -19.94 10.88 5.64
N TYR A 82 -19.59 9.59 5.79
CA TYR A 82 -19.39 8.66 4.67
C TYR A 82 -20.61 7.80 4.38
N GLY A 83 -21.66 7.90 5.19
CA GLY A 83 -22.90 7.14 5.07
C GLY A 83 -23.22 6.28 6.28
N THR A 84 -23.96 5.23 6.05
CA THR A 84 -24.43 4.29 7.07
C THR A 84 -23.80 2.91 6.91
N ILE A 85 -24.03 2.03 7.89
CA ILE A 85 -23.62 0.61 7.77
C ILE A 85 -24.34 -0.10 6.61
N GLU A 86 -25.57 0.31 6.29
CA GLU A 86 -26.33 -0.18 5.16
C GLU A 86 -25.74 0.27 3.83
N ASP A 87 -25.24 1.50 3.74
CA ASP A 87 -24.53 1.99 2.56
C ASP A 87 -23.22 1.22 2.35
N PHE A 88 -22.50 0.88 3.42
CA PHE A 88 -21.32 0.01 3.36
C PHE A 88 -21.69 -1.41 2.88
N LYS A 89 -22.75 -2.01 3.43
CA LYS A 89 -23.22 -3.35 2.98
C LYS A 89 -23.62 -3.36 1.51
N ALA A 90 -24.31 -2.31 1.06
CA ALA A 90 -24.69 -2.15 -0.35
C ALA A 90 -23.44 -2.00 -1.24
N PHE A 91 -22.46 -1.20 -0.83
CA PHE A 91 -21.16 -1.10 -1.50
C PHE A 91 -20.47 -2.47 -1.60
N LEU A 92 -20.35 -3.19 -0.49
CA LEU A 92 -19.71 -4.50 -0.43
C LEU A 92 -20.37 -5.51 -1.37
N GLN A 93 -21.70 -5.57 -1.36
CA GLN A 93 -22.47 -6.42 -2.26
C GLN A 93 -22.21 -6.04 -3.73
N ALA A 94 -22.20 -4.75 -4.06
CA ALA A 94 -21.96 -4.27 -5.42
C ALA A 94 -20.50 -4.55 -5.88
N ALA A 95 -19.52 -4.46 -4.97
CA ALA A 95 -18.14 -4.82 -5.23
C ALA A 95 -17.99 -6.33 -5.50
N HIS A 96 -18.59 -7.17 -4.65
CA HIS A 96 -18.57 -8.63 -4.83
C HIS A 96 -19.28 -9.09 -6.12
N ALA A 97 -20.39 -8.43 -6.51
CA ALA A 97 -21.06 -8.70 -7.78
C ALA A 97 -20.14 -8.45 -8.99
N ARG A 98 -19.14 -7.57 -8.85
CA ARG A 98 -18.10 -7.27 -9.85
C ARG A 98 -16.82 -8.10 -9.66
N LYS A 99 -16.83 -9.07 -8.73
CA LYS A 99 -15.66 -9.89 -8.33
C LYS A 99 -14.51 -9.05 -7.76
N LEU A 100 -14.84 -7.92 -7.16
CA LEU A 100 -13.87 -7.10 -6.40
C LEU A 100 -13.90 -7.53 -4.95
N ARG A 101 -12.76 -7.91 -4.40
CA ARG A 101 -12.56 -8.16 -2.98
C ARG A 101 -12.42 -6.82 -2.23
N VAL A 102 -12.79 -6.80 -0.96
CA VAL A 102 -12.70 -5.60 -0.13
C VAL A 102 -11.87 -5.89 1.12
N ILE A 103 -10.79 -5.14 1.25
CA ILE A 103 -9.90 -5.14 2.42
C ILE A 103 -10.18 -3.83 3.17
N THR A 104 -10.42 -3.94 4.47
CA THR A 104 -10.60 -2.76 5.32
C THR A 104 -9.41 -2.57 6.24
N GLU A 105 -9.25 -1.36 6.71
CA GLU A 105 -8.25 -1.01 7.70
C GLU A 105 -8.69 -1.50 9.08
N LEU A 106 -7.75 -1.91 9.92
CA LEU A 106 -8.00 -2.17 11.33
C LEU A 106 -6.82 -1.68 12.16
N VAL A 107 -7.05 -0.59 12.89
CA VAL A 107 -6.06 -0.03 13.82
C VAL A 107 -6.20 -0.74 15.15
N VAL A 108 -5.26 -1.65 15.43
CA VAL A 108 -5.32 -2.50 16.64
C VAL A 108 -4.32 -2.09 17.72
N ASN A 109 -3.37 -1.21 17.40
CA ASN A 109 -2.36 -0.74 18.35
C ASN A 109 -2.95 0.24 19.38
N HIS A 110 -3.81 1.13 18.93
CA HIS A 110 -4.33 2.25 19.73
C HIS A 110 -5.79 2.58 19.37
N THR A 111 -6.41 3.42 20.17
CA THR A 111 -7.70 4.04 19.83
C THR A 111 -7.57 5.56 19.81
N SER A 112 -8.61 6.27 19.36
CA SER A 112 -8.76 7.69 19.70
C SER A 112 -8.86 7.88 21.22
N ASP A 113 -8.36 9.00 21.72
CA ASP A 113 -8.64 9.44 23.08
C ASP A 113 -10.15 9.71 23.32
N GLN A 114 -10.95 9.81 22.27
CA GLN A 114 -12.41 9.96 22.33
C GLN A 114 -13.16 8.61 22.32
N HIS A 115 -12.44 7.48 22.19
CA HIS A 115 -13.06 6.17 22.22
C HIS A 115 -13.68 5.90 23.60
N PRO A 116 -14.90 5.34 23.68
CA PRO A 116 -15.55 5.04 24.95
C PRO A 116 -14.69 4.21 25.91
N TRP A 117 -13.90 3.25 25.38
CA TRP A 117 -12.99 2.45 26.21
C TRP A 117 -11.96 3.32 26.95
N PHE A 118 -11.37 4.31 26.25
CA PHE A 118 -10.40 5.21 26.88
C PHE A 118 -11.07 6.18 27.84
N GLN A 119 -12.24 6.72 27.48
CA GLN A 119 -13.00 7.63 28.36
C GLN A 119 -13.43 6.94 29.67
N GLU A 120 -13.81 5.67 29.63
CA GLU A 120 -14.06 4.86 30.82
C GLU A 120 -12.75 4.60 31.59
N ALA A 121 -11.69 4.15 30.91
CA ALA A 121 -10.37 3.82 31.50
C ALA A 121 -9.77 4.99 32.28
N ARG A 122 -9.91 6.23 31.77
CA ARG A 122 -9.36 7.44 32.40
C ARG A 122 -10.24 7.98 33.55
N SER A 123 -11.49 7.57 33.63
CA SER A 123 -12.47 8.13 34.61
C SER A 123 -12.10 7.84 36.06
N SER A 124 -11.49 6.68 36.34
CA SER A 124 -11.04 6.27 37.67
C SER A 124 -9.94 5.21 37.58
N ARG A 125 -9.04 5.19 38.55
CA ARG A 125 -8.02 4.12 38.67
C ARG A 125 -8.64 2.74 38.95
N ASP A 126 -9.84 2.70 39.51
CA ASP A 126 -10.58 1.47 39.84
C ASP A 126 -11.57 1.06 38.72
N ASN A 127 -11.60 1.77 37.59
CA ASN A 127 -12.50 1.42 36.49
C ASN A 127 -12.11 0.06 35.89
N PRO A 128 -13.08 -0.84 35.60
CA PRO A 128 -12.81 -2.15 34.99
C PRO A 128 -12.02 -2.09 33.68
N LYS A 129 -12.12 -0.98 32.94
CA LYS A 129 -11.34 -0.78 31.71
C LYS A 129 -10.01 -0.06 31.93
N ARG A 130 -9.66 0.25 33.18
CA ARG A 130 -8.38 0.94 33.45
C ARG A 130 -7.21 0.24 32.77
N ASP A 131 -7.13 -1.05 32.92
CA ASP A 131 -6.05 -1.90 32.44
C ASP A 131 -6.18 -2.28 30.94
N TRP A 132 -7.10 -1.64 30.23
CA TRP A 132 -7.21 -1.77 28.76
C TRP A 132 -6.17 -0.92 28.02
N TYR A 133 -5.56 0.04 28.71
CA TYR A 133 -4.52 0.92 28.19
C TYR A 133 -3.27 0.86 29.07
N VAL A 134 -2.16 1.35 28.57
CA VAL A 134 -0.86 1.32 29.25
C VAL A 134 -0.70 2.60 30.06
N TRP A 135 -0.59 2.47 31.39
CA TRP A 135 -0.53 3.58 32.32
C TRP A 135 0.72 3.53 33.20
N SER A 136 1.16 4.70 33.67
CA SER A 136 2.25 4.85 34.65
C SER A 136 2.01 6.05 35.56
N ASP A 137 2.53 5.99 36.79
CA ASP A 137 2.55 7.15 37.69
C ASP A 137 3.66 8.15 37.31
N THR A 138 4.65 7.71 36.53
CA THR A 138 5.76 8.52 36.04
C THR A 138 5.93 8.35 34.52
N ASP A 139 6.63 9.27 33.88
CA ASP A 139 6.94 9.24 32.45
C ASP A 139 8.33 8.63 32.15
N ASP A 140 8.92 7.92 33.10
CA ASP A 140 10.27 7.40 33.01
C ASP A 140 10.37 5.89 32.67
N LYS A 141 9.23 5.20 32.53
CA LYS A 141 9.21 3.83 31.98
C LYS A 141 9.55 3.80 30.49
N TYR A 142 10.07 2.66 30.05
CA TYR A 142 10.43 2.41 28.63
C TYR A 142 11.40 3.45 28.07
N LYS A 143 12.41 3.84 28.88
CA LYS A 143 13.43 4.81 28.49
C LYS A 143 14.20 4.34 27.25
N GLY A 144 14.43 5.27 26.32
CA GLY A 144 15.18 5.00 25.10
C GLY A 144 14.34 4.44 23.94
N VAL A 145 13.04 4.22 24.16
CA VAL A 145 12.13 3.88 23.07
C VAL A 145 11.96 5.08 22.13
N ARG A 146 12.21 4.87 20.84
CA ARG A 146 12.17 5.95 19.85
C ARG A 146 10.77 6.56 19.71
N ILE A 147 10.73 7.84 19.39
CA ILE A 147 9.50 8.55 19.00
C ILE A 147 9.32 8.36 17.50
N ILE A 148 8.11 7.99 17.06
CA ILE A 148 7.80 7.77 15.64
C ILE A 148 7.55 9.11 14.94
N PHE A 149 6.67 9.95 15.47
CA PHE A 149 6.32 11.24 14.89
C PHE A 149 7.21 12.37 15.46
N ILE A 150 8.48 12.36 15.07
CA ILE A 150 9.51 13.25 15.60
C ILE A 150 9.26 14.74 15.33
N ASP A 151 8.41 15.07 14.34
CA ASP A 151 8.10 16.46 14.00
C ASP A 151 7.00 17.04 14.92
N THR A 152 6.28 16.20 15.66
CA THR A 152 5.10 16.62 16.45
C THR A 152 5.14 16.18 17.90
N GLU A 153 5.71 15.02 18.23
CA GLU A 153 5.71 14.45 19.57
C GLU A 153 7.08 14.60 20.25
N MET A 154 7.06 14.88 21.56
CA MET A 154 8.27 15.05 22.38
C MET A 154 8.50 13.90 23.36
N SER A 155 7.48 13.05 23.56
CA SER A 155 7.49 11.90 24.47
C SER A 155 6.49 10.86 23.99
N ASN A 156 6.72 9.59 24.34
CA ASN A 156 5.70 8.52 24.20
C ASN A 156 4.74 8.46 25.40
N TRP A 157 4.92 9.36 26.41
CA TRP A 157 4.03 9.48 27.56
C TRP A 157 3.31 10.82 27.57
N SER A 158 2.01 10.81 27.83
CA SER A 158 1.22 12.02 28.01
C SER A 158 0.48 12.00 29.35
N TRP A 159 0.48 13.17 30.03
CA TRP A 159 -0.21 13.33 31.30
C TRP A 159 -1.72 13.43 31.09
N ASP A 160 -2.47 12.59 31.81
CA ASP A 160 -3.92 12.69 31.88
C ASP A 160 -4.37 13.41 33.16
N PRO A 161 -4.98 14.61 33.06
CA PRO A 161 -5.37 15.39 34.22
C PRO A 161 -6.57 14.81 34.98
N ILE A 162 -7.38 13.93 34.34
CA ILE A 162 -8.55 13.29 34.97
C ILE A 162 -8.08 12.18 35.89
N SER A 163 -7.33 11.22 35.40
CA SER A 163 -6.83 10.10 36.19
C SER A 163 -5.59 10.43 37.01
N LYS A 164 -4.95 11.59 36.75
CA LYS A 164 -3.69 12.05 37.37
C LYS A 164 -2.58 10.99 37.24
N THR A 165 -2.39 10.49 36.04
CA THR A 165 -1.37 9.52 35.64
C THR A 165 -0.94 9.79 34.21
N TYR A 166 0.14 9.17 33.79
CA TYR A 166 0.57 9.16 32.40
C TYR A 166 -0.02 7.94 31.68
N TYR A 167 -0.38 8.11 30.39
CA TYR A 167 -0.69 7.02 29.48
C TYR A 167 0.33 6.96 28.35
N TRP A 168 0.58 5.75 27.87
CA TRP A 168 1.48 5.49 26.78
C TRP A 168 0.79 5.72 25.43
N HIS A 169 1.52 6.27 24.49
CA HIS A 169 1.13 6.38 23.09
C HIS A 169 2.35 6.24 22.21
N ARG A 170 2.29 5.39 21.22
CA ARG A 170 3.42 5.19 20.30
C ARG A 170 3.42 6.21 19.17
N PHE A 171 2.25 6.69 18.80
CA PHE A 171 1.99 7.66 17.75
C PHE A 171 1.62 9.01 18.38
N PHE A 172 0.54 9.66 17.91
CA PHE A 172 0.13 10.92 18.49
C PHE A 172 -0.36 10.79 19.94
N SER A 173 -0.19 11.85 20.71
CA SER A 173 -0.68 11.93 22.10
C SER A 173 -2.19 11.74 22.25
N HIS A 174 -2.96 11.90 21.19
CA HIS A 174 -4.40 11.61 21.17
C HIS A 174 -4.74 10.17 20.74
N GLN A 175 -3.75 9.29 20.64
CA GLN A 175 -3.90 7.89 20.24
C GLN A 175 -3.31 6.97 21.33
N PRO A 176 -4.01 6.83 22.50
CA PRO A 176 -3.53 5.97 23.58
C PRO A 176 -3.46 4.50 23.16
N ASP A 177 -2.34 3.84 23.49
CA ASP A 177 -2.08 2.45 23.13
C ASP A 177 -2.88 1.47 24.00
N LEU A 178 -3.39 0.43 23.35
CA LEU A 178 -4.10 -0.67 23.98
C LEU A 178 -3.12 -1.61 24.70
N ASN A 179 -3.54 -2.14 25.85
CA ASN A 179 -2.75 -3.09 26.64
C ASN A 179 -3.06 -4.53 26.27
N TYR A 180 -2.23 -5.15 25.43
CA TYR A 180 -2.41 -6.54 25.01
C TYR A 180 -2.02 -7.59 26.07
N ASP A 181 -1.49 -7.21 27.21
CA ASP A 181 -1.36 -8.09 28.37
C ASP A 181 -2.73 -8.40 29.00
N ASN A 182 -3.73 -7.56 28.74
CA ASN A 182 -5.10 -7.79 29.19
C ASN A 182 -5.87 -8.67 28.18
N PRO A 183 -6.29 -9.89 28.57
CA PRO A 183 -7.05 -10.77 27.67
C PRO A 183 -8.36 -10.17 27.15
N ALA A 184 -9.00 -9.27 27.93
CA ALA A 184 -10.23 -8.61 27.49
C ALA A 184 -10.01 -7.68 26.29
N VAL A 185 -8.83 -7.10 26.13
CA VAL A 185 -8.46 -6.30 24.96
C VAL A 185 -8.37 -7.19 23.73
N LYS A 186 -7.69 -8.34 23.83
CA LYS A 186 -7.59 -9.30 22.72
C LYS A 186 -8.96 -9.80 22.28
N GLU A 187 -9.83 -10.11 23.24
CA GLU A 187 -11.20 -10.52 22.92
C GLU A 187 -12.01 -9.40 22.27
N ALA A 188 -11.90 -8.15 22.75
CA ALA A 188 -12.58 -7.02 22.16
C ALA A 188 -12.12 -6.76 20.71
N VAL A 189 -10.83 -6.87 20.44
CA VAL A 189 -10.27 -6.76 19.06
C VAL A 189 -10.81 -7.88 18.17
N TRP A 190 -10.87 -9.12 18.68
CA TRP A 190 -11.46 -10.23 17.92
C TRP A 190 -12.95 -9.99 17.61
N GLU A 191 -13.74 -9.52 18.55
CA GLU A 191 -15.16 -9.21 18.32
C GLU A 191 -15.35 -8.10 17.28
N VAL A 192 -14.45 -7.11 17.24
CA VAL A 192 -14.41 -6.10 16.18
C VAL A 192 -14.13 -6.75 14.81
N MET A 193 -13.11 -7.61 14.72
CA MET A 193 -12.81 -8.34 13.49
C MET A 193 -14.01 -9.17 13.03
N LYS A 194 -14.60 -9.93 13.97
CA LYS A 194 -15.76 -10.77 13.71
C LYS A 194 -16.95 -9.97 13.18
N PHE A 195 -17.23 -8.79 13.73
CA PHE A 195 -18.30 -7.91 13.28
C PHE A 195 -18.20 -7.60 11.76
N TRP A 196 -17.02 -7.22 11.29
CA TRP A 196 -16.78 -6.90 9.86
C TRP A 196 -16.72 -8.14 8.98
N LEU A 197 -16.19 -9.25 9.50
CA LEU A 197 -16.17 -10.53 8.80
C LEU A 197 -17.59 -11.08 8.60
N ASP A 198 -18.47 -10.96 9.59
CA ASP A 198 -19.89 -11.35 9.48
C ASP A 198 -20.65 -10.50 8.45
N ILE A 199 -20.26 -9.24 8.25
CA ILE A 199 -20.79 -8.39 7.17
C ILE A 199 -20.26 -8.84 5.79
N GLY A 200 -19.07 -9.45 5.74
CA GLY A 200 -18.53 -10.07 4.53
C GLY A 200 -17.24 -9.49 3.96
N VAL A 201 -16.50 -8.63 4.71
CA VAL A 201 -15.19 -8.13 4.24
C VAL A 201 -14.24 -9.30 3.95
N ASP A 202 -13.34 -9.13 2.99
CA ASP A 202 -12.45 -10.20 2.51
C ASP A 202 -11.12 -10.25 3.26
N GLY A 203 -10.79 -9.21 3.99
CA GLY A 203 -9.56 -9.16 4.78
C GLY A 203 -9.36 -7.84 5.46
N PHE A 204 -8.29 -7.78 6.26
CA PHE A 204 -7.88 -6.57 6.99
C PHE A 204 -6.41 -6.23 6.72
N ARG A 205 -6.13 -4.95 6.62
CA ARG A 205 -4.78 -4.44 6.84
C ARG A 205 -4.69 -4.01 8.31
N LEU A 206 -3.81 -4.64 9.08
CA LEU A 206 -3.56 -4.29 10.46
C LEU A 206 -2.46 -3.23 10.53
N ASP A 207 -2.85 -2.08 11.07
CA ASP A 207 -1.97 -0.94 11.27
C ASP A 207 -0.99 -1.17 12.41
N ALA A 208 0.25 -0.71 12.23
CA ALA A 208 1.23 -0.56 13.31
C ALA A 208 1.47 -1.82 14.17
N VAL A 209 1.45 -3.00 13.57
CA VAL A 209 1.55 -4.27 14.32
C VAL A 209 2.84 -4.49 15.11
N PRO A 210 4.01 -3.93 14.80
CA PRO A 210 5.21 -4.11 15.62
C PRO A 210 5.13 -3.55 17.03
N TYR A 211 4.16 -2.68 17.32
CA TYR A 211 4.13 -1.85 18.53
C TYR A 211 3.12 -2.29 19.58
N LEU A 212 2.49 -3.47 19.43
CA LEU A 212 1.36 -3.93 20.26
C LEU A 212 1.71 -4.17 21.73
N VAL A 213 2.98 -4.36 22.09
CA VAL A 213 3.39 -4.75 23.44
C VAL A 213 4.61 -3.95 23.89
N GLU A 214 4.58 -3.46 25.12
CA GLU A 214 5.67 -2.74 25.77
C GLU A 214 6.36 -3.61 26.82
N ARG A 215 7.71 -3.57 26.83
CA ARG A 215 8.55 -4.23 27.83
C ARG A 215 9.72 -3.34 28.23
N GLU A 216 9.93 -3.21 29.54
CA GLU A 216 11.07 -2.46 30.09
C GLU A 216 12.40 -3.04 29.58
N GLY A 217 13.31 -2.15 29.20
CA GLY A 217 14.63 -2.54 28.69
C GLY A 217 14.65 -3.05 27.25
N THR A 218 13.55 -2.90 26.51
CA THR A 218 13.45 -3.23 25.08
C THR A 218 13.15 -2.01 24.24
N SER A 219 13.12 -2.18 22.92
CA SER A 219 12.64 -1.13 21.99
C SER A 219 11.12 -0.97 21.98
N CYS A 220 10.35 -1.86 22.62
CA CYS A 220 8.91 -1.98 22.50
C CYS A 220 8.45 -2.15 21.04
N GLU A 221 9.23 -2.84 20.25
CA GLU A 221 8.96 -3.15 18.84
C GLU A 221 9.30 -4.61 18.56
N ASN A 222 8.47 -5.27 17.76
CA ASN A 222 8.75 -6.62 17.26
C ASN A 222 9.06 -7.64 18.36
N LEU A 223 8.30 -7.58 19.46
CA LEU A 223 8.52 -8.47 20.60
C LEU A 223 7.88 -9.85 20.39
N PRO A 224 8.40 -10.92 21.02
CA PRO A 224 7.81 -12.26 20.95
C PRO A 224 6.32 -12.29 21.35
N GLU A 225 5.92 -11.47 22.31
CA GLU A 225 4.54 -11.35 22.77
C GLU A 225 3.63 -10.73 21.68
N THR A 226 4.16 -9.79 20.87
CA THR A 226 3.45 -9.27 19.70
C THR A 226 3.13 -10.39 18.71
N HIS A 227 4.10 -11.22 18.39
CA HIS A 227 3.91 -12.39 17.51
C HIS A 227 2.90 -13.39 18.10
N ALA A 228 2.91 -13.60 19.42
CA ALA A 228 1.94 -14.49 20.08
C ALA A 228 0.49 -13.97 19.93
N VAL A 229 0.27 -12.67 20.07
CA VAL A 229 -1.05 -12.04 19.84
C VAL A 229 -1.51 -12.23 18.39
N ILE A 230 -0.61 -12.00 17.43
CA ILE A 230 -0.92 -12.15 16.00
C ILE A 230 -1.27 -13.58 15.65
N LYS A 231 -0.51 -14.56 16.15
CA LYS A 231 -0.80 -16.00 15.95
C LYS A 231 -2.16 -16.39 16.50
N GLU A 232 -2.51 -15.90 17.69
CA GLU A 232 -3.84 -16.14 18.28
C GLU A 232 -4.95 -15.61 17.37
N LEU A 233 -4.85 -14.36 16.89
CA LEU A 233 -5.84 -13.75 16.00
C LEU A 233 -5.92 -14.49 14.65
N ARG A 234 -4.77 -14.87 14.10
CA ARG A 234 -4.70 -15.63 12.83
C ARG A 234 -5.35 -17.00 12.97
N ALA A 235 -5.07 -17.75 14.03
CA ALA A 235 -5.67 -19.06 14.25
C ALA A 235 -7.20 -18.98 14.36
N ARG A 236 -7.72 -17.99 15.07
CA ARG A 236 -9.16 -17.73 15.18
C ARG A 236 -9.78 -17.36 13.83
N LEU A 237 -9.09 -16.55 13.02
CA LEU A 237 -9.54 -16.18 11.68
C LEU A 237 -9.63 -17.39 10.75
N ASP A 238 -8.58 -18.21 10.70
CA ASP A 238 -8.53 -19.37 9.81
C ASP A 238 -9.58 -20.44 10.16
N ASP A 239 -9.87 -20.61 11.46
CA ASP A 239 -10.89 -21.54 11.95
C ASP A 239 -12.31 -21.07 11.61
N ALA A 240 -12.63 -19.80 11.89
CA ALA A 240 -13.99 -19.27 11.77
C ALA A 240 -14.31 -18.72 10.36
N TYR A 241 -13.31 -18.22 9.62
CA TYR A 241 -13.50 -17.51 8.35
C TYR A 241 -12.44 -17.89 7.30
N PRO A 242 -12.41 -19.16 6.86
CA PRO A 242 -11.41 -19.63 5.89
C PRO A 242 -11.42 -18.81 4.60
N GLY A 243 -10.22 -18.47 4.09
CA GLY A 243 -10.05 -17.70 2.86
C GLY A 243 -10.09 -16.18 3.03
N LYS A 244 -10.20 -15.69 4.26
CA LYS A 244 -9.99 -14.28 4.58
C LYS A 244 -8.50 -13.99 4.77
N MET A 245 -8.08 -12.74 4.62
CA MET A 245 -6.67 -12.35 4.54
C MET A 245 -6.31 -11.29 5.58
N LEU A 246 -5.10 -11.40 6.14
CA LEU A 246 -4.46 -10.37 6.97
C LEU A 246 -3.22 -9.83 6.27
N LEU A 247 -3.11 -8.50 6.18
CA LEU A 247 -1.97 -7.76 5.66
C LEU A 247 -1.32 -6.98 6.80
N ALA A 248 -0.04 -7.24 7.07
CA ALA A 248 0.72 -6.55 8.10
C ALA A 248 1.31 -5.23 7.60
N GLU A 249 1.15 -4.17 8.40
CA GLU A 249 2.05 -3.04 8.33
C GLU A 249 3.18 -3.21 9.34
N ALA A 250 4.34 -3.61 8.84
CA ALA A 250 5.60 -3.69 9.57
C ALA A 250 6.69 -3.01 8.75
N ASN A 251 6.96 -1.73 9.04
CA ASN A 251 7.99 -0.97 8.34
C ASN A 251 9.37 -1.29 8.93
N MET A 252 9.93 -2.41 8.48
CA MET A 252 11.18 -3.00 8.99
C MET A 252 12.01 -3.54 7.82
N TRP A 253 13.25 -3.96 8.10
CA TRP A 253 14.06 -4.68 7.11
C TRP A 253 13.42 -6.03 6.73
N PRO A 254 13.63 -6.52 5.49
CA PRO A 254 12.94 -7.73 5.03
C PRO A 254 13.19 -8.97 5.91
N VAL A 255 14.36 -9.06 6.53
CA VAL A 255 14.71 -10.15 7.44
C VAL A 255 13.85 -10.13 8.70
N ASP A 256 13.54 -8.96 9.23
CA ASP A 256 12.70 -8.79 10.42
C ASP A 256 11.21 -8.96 10.07
N VAL A 257 10.79 -8.43 8.92
CA VAL A 257 9.40 -8.63 8.43
C VAL A 257 9.10 -10.10 8.17
N ARG A 258 10.12 -10.92 7.85
CA ARG A 258 9.97 -12.37 7.62
C ARG A 258 9.23 -13.07 8.77
N ASP A 259 9.46 -12.63 10.00
CA ASP A 259 8.86 -13.24 11.18
C ASP A 259 7.35 -13.03 11.25
N TYR A 260 6.83 -11.93 10.67
CA TYR A 260 5.38 -11.68 10.57
C TYR A 260 4.62 -12.59 9.61
N PHE A 261 5.31 -13.39 8.80
CA PHE A 261 4.68 -14.49 8.07
C PHE A 261 4.56 -15.77 8.92
N GLY A 262 5.24 -15.80 10.07
CA GLY A 262 5.21 -16.94 11.00
C GLY A 262 6.06 -18.12 10.56
N GLN A 263 5.78 -19.27 11.15
CA GLN A 263 6.52 -20.52 10.97
C GLN A 263 5.72 -21.52 10.12
N GLY A 264 6.39 -22.55 9.62
CA GLY A 264 5.78 -23.62 8.83
C GLY A 264 5.11 -23.08 7.57
N ASP A 265 3.83 -23.37 7.42
CA ASP A 265 3.00 -22.87 6.29
C ASP A 265 2.50 -21.43 6.48
N GLY A 266 3.05 -20.70 7.45
CA GLY A 266 2.67 -19.31 7.75
C GLY A 266 1.48 -19.24 8.70
N ASP A 267 1.76 -18.97 9.98
CA ASP A 267 0.79 -18.94 11.08
C ASP A 267 0.53 -17.54 11.65
N GLU A 268 1.03 -16.50 10.97
CA GLU A 268 0.79 -15.10 11.29
C GLU A 268 0.09 -14.40 10.12
N PHE A 269 0.69 -13.40 9.48
CA PHE A 269 0.06 -12.71 8.37
C PHE A 269 0.15 -13.48 7.05
N HIS A 270 -0.86 -13.33 6.21
CA HIS A 270 -0.86 -13.80 4.83
C HIS A 270 0.02 -12.93 3.94
N MET A 271 0.02 -11.63 4.23
CA MET A 271 0.76 -10.62 3.47
C MET A 271 1.46 -9.64 4.40
N ALA A 272 2.59 -9.10 3.94
CA ALA A 272 3.27 -7.98 4.58
C ALA A 272 3.84 -7.03 3.51
N PHE A 273 3.91 -5.74 3.81
CA PHE A 273 4.50 -4.75 2.91
C PHE A 273 6.01 -4.92 2.80
N HIS A 274 6.53 -4.79 1.59
CA HIS A 274 7.96 -4.71 1.34
C HIS A 274 8.39 -3.24 1.25
N PHE A 275 8.40 -2.53 2.38
CA PHE A 275 8.77 -1.11 2.44
C PHE A 275 10.15 -0.80 1.86
N PRO A 276 11.22 -1.59 2.12
CA PRO A 276 12.55 -1.26 1.64
C PRO A 276 12.72 -1.28 0.11
N LEU A 277 11.86 -1.99 -0.62
CA LEU A 277 11.92 -2.04 -2.09
C LEU A 277 11.44 -0.73 -2.72
N MET A 278 10.43 -0.10 -2.14
CA MET A 278 9.78 1.09 -2.69
C MET A 278 10.78 2.25 -2.94
N PRO A 279 11.54 2.78 -1.97
CA PRO A 279 12.49 3.85 -2.23
C PRO A 279 13.60 3.43 -3.20
N ARG A 280 13.98 2.15 -3.21
CA ARG A 280 15.06 1.63 -4.08
C ARG A 280 14.65 1.54 -5.54
N MET A 281 13.36 1.39 -5.85
CA MET A 281 12.88 1.52 -7.23
C MET A 281 13.06 2.95 -7.77
N PHE A 282 12.74 3.98 -6.97
CA PHE A 282 13.00 5.38 -7.33
C PHE A 282 14.50 5.66 -7.45
N MET A 283 15.27 5.15 -6.49
CA MET A 283 16.73 5.31 -6.45
C MET A 283 17.39 4.70 -7.68
N ALA A 284 16.99 3.50 -8.10
CA ALA A 284 17.54 2.81 -9.26
C ALA A 284 17.33 3.61 -10.55
N VAL A 285 16.15 4.19 -10.75
CA VAL A 285 15.86 5.03 -11.93
C VAL A 285 16.62 6.36 -11.87
N LYS A 286 16.80 6.95 -10.68
CA LYS A 286 17.53 8.21 -10.54
C LYS A 286 19.04 8.05 -10.70
N LEU A 287 19.60 6.93 -10.20
CA LEU A 287 21.01 6.56 -10.36
C LEU A 287 21.33 5.98 -11.74
N GLU A 288 20.29 5.61 -12.51
CA GLU A 288 20.45 4.82 -13.74
C GLU A 288 21.21 3.51 -13.50
N ASP A 289 20.96 2.85 -12.36
CA ASP A 289 21.64 1.63 -11.92
C ASP A 289 20.66 0.63 -11.30
N ARG A 290 20.75 -0.64 -11.71
CA ARG A 290 19.90 -1.72 -11.17
C ARG A 290 20.26 -2.15 -9.75
N LYS A 291 21.46 -1.79 -9.28
CA LYS A 291 22.02 -2.29 -8.02
C LYS A 291 21.08 -2.09 -6.80
N PRO A 292 20.45 -0.93 -6.56
CA PRO A 292 19.57 -0.75 -5.42
C PRO A 292 18.42 -1.77 -5.34
N ILE A 293 17.84 -2.15 -6.49
CA ILE A 293 16.76 -3.13 -6.55
C ILE A 293 17.29 -4.54 -6.29
N ILE A 294 18.39 -4.91 -6.93
CA ILE A 294 18.98 -6.26 -6.78
C ILE A 294 19.43 -6.47 -5.35
N ASP A 295 20.19 -5.54 -4.78
CA ASP A 295 20.75 -5.67 -3.44
C ASP A 295 19.66 -5.91 -2.37
N ILE A 296 18.52 -5.21 -2.47
CA ILE A 296 17.44 -5.40 -1.48
C ILE A 296 16.67 -6.69 -1.70
N LEU A 297 16.48 -7.12 -2.94
CA LEU A 297 15.78 -8.38 -3.23
C LEU A 297 16.65 -9.60 -2.89
N GLU A 298 17.97 -9.51 -3.02
CA GLU A 298 18.91 -10.55 -2.55
C GLU A 298 18.92 -10.68 -1.01
N GLN A 299 18.61 -9.58 -0.29
CA GLN A 299 18.46 -9.58 1.17
C GLN A 299 17.05 -10.01 1.61
N THR A 300 16.11 -10.16 0.68
CA THR A 300 14.74 -10.55 0.99
C THR A 300 14.64 -12.05 1.18
N PRO A 301 14.29 -12.53 2.38
CA PRO A 301 14.26 -13.96 2.67
C PRO A 301 13.07 -14.65 1.99
N GLN A 302 13.18 -15.97 1.86
CA GLN A 302 12.08 -16.82 1.44
C GLN A 302 10.94 -16.75 2.46
N ILE A 303 9.72 -16.72 1.97
CA ILE A 303 8.48 -16.72 2.76
C ILE A 303 7.69 -18.00 2.49
N PRO A 304 6.76 -18.41 3.37
CA PRO A 304 5.90 -19.57 3.13
C PRO A 304 5.12 -19.45 1.81
N ASP A 305 4.87 -20.60 1.17
CA ASP A 305 4.22 -20.64 -0.15
C ASP A 305 2.81 -20.04 -0.19
N ASN A 306 2.09 -20.07 0.93
CA ASN A 306 0.79 -19.43 1.08
C ASN A 306 0.86 -17.97 1.49
N CYS A 307 2.03 -17.39 1.66
CA CYS A 307 2.25 -15.99 1.98
C CYS A 307 2.65 -15.16 0.74
N GLN A 308 2.59 -13.85 0.86
CA GLN A 308 2.96 -12.94 -0.24
C GLN A 308 3.47 -11.60 0.27
N TRP A 309 4.53 -11.08 -0.35
CA TRP A 309 4.92 -9.68 -0.22
C TRP A 309 3.91 -8.76 -0.91
N CYS A 310 3.62 -7.62 -0.31
CA CYS A 310 2.85 -6.54 -0.89
C CYS A 310 3.80 -5.42 -1.30
N ILE A 311 3.74 -5.00 -2.56
CA ILE A 311 4.65 -4.01 -3.13
C ILE A 311 3.87 -2.80 -3.67
N PHE A 312 4.47 -1.62 -3.57
CA PHE A 312 3.82 -0.38 -3.98
C PHE A 312 4.86 0.70 -4.33
N LEU A 313 4.46 1.70 -5.11
CA LEU A 313 5.27 2.88 -5.39
C LEU A 313 4.92 4.03 -4.45
N ARG A 314 3.63 4.28 -4.29
CA ARG A 314 3.08 5.30 -3.39
C ARG A 314 1.85 4.76 -2.67
N ASN A 315 1.56 5.38 -1.53
CA ASN A 315 0.37 5.15 -0.73
C ASN A 315 -0.14 6.49 -0.16
N HIS A 316 -1.04 6.44 0.81
CA HIS A 316 -1.63 7.60 1.49
C HIS A 316 -0.68 8.33 2.45
N ASP A 317 0.46 7.73 2.78
CA ASP A 317 1.48 8.28 3.66
C ASP A 317 2.67 8.85 2.88
N GLU A 318 3.68 9.33 3.58
CA GLU A 318 4.94 9.72 2.99
C GLU A 318 5.66 8.53 2.32
N LEU A 319 6.47 8.82 1.31
CA LEU A 319 7.48 7.88 0.84
C LEU A 319 8.51 7.73 1.97
N THR A 320 8.33 6.70 2.80
CA THR A 320 9.18 6.51 3.98
C THR A 320 10.60 6.16 3.59
N LEU A 321 11.55 6.78 4.30
CA LEU A 321 12.99 6.55 4.18
C LEU A 321 13.58 6.01 5.49
N GLU A 322 12.76 5.34 6.32
CA GLU A 322 13.23 4.69 7.54
C GLU A 322 14.11 3.48 7.23
N MET A 323 13.73 2.69 6.22
CA MET A 323 14.42 1.45 5.84
C MET A 323 15.41 1.66 4.69
N VAL A 324 16.16 2.74 4.77
CA VAL A 324 17.32 3.04 3.93
C VAL A 324 18.47 3.48 4.82
N THR A 325 19.70 3.43 4.33
CA THR A 325 20.87 3.98 5.04
C THR A 325 20.82 5.51 5.07
N ASP A 326 21.57 6.13 5.98
CA ASP A 326 21.63 7.60 6.06
C ASP A 326 22.12 8.23 4.74
N VAL A 327 23.09 7.60 4.08
CA VAL A 327 23.60 8.03 2.77
C VAL A 327 22.52 7.93 1.68
N GLU A 328 21.75 6.85 1.67
CA GLU A 328 20.62 6.70 0.75
C GLU A 328 19.52 7.71 1.05
N ARG A 329 19.25 8.00 2.33
CA ARG A 329 18.25 9.00 2.74
C ARG A 329 18.63 10.40 2.27
N ASP A 330 19.87 10.81 2.50
CA ASP A 330 20.38 12.11 2.04
C ASP A 330 20.28 12.21 0.51
N TYR A 331 20.68 11.16 -0.20
CA TYR A 331 20.55 11.09 -1.65
C TYR A 331 19.09 11.24 -2.13
N MET A 332 18.15 10.56 -1.45
CA MET A 332 16.73 10.64 -1.79
C MET A 332 16.17 12.04 -1.53
N TYR A 333 16.54 12.67 -0.43
CA TYR A 333 16.15 14.05 -0.15
C TYR A 333 16.68 15.03 -1.19
N ASP A 334 17.95 14.93 -1.56
CA ASP A 334 18.56 15.80 -2.56
C ASP A 334 17.98 15.57 -3.95
N SER A 335 17.58 14.33 -4.27
CA SER A 335 17.04 13.96 -5.58
C SER A 335 15.56 14.27 -5.77
N PHE A 336 14.73 14.16 -4.71
CA PHE A 336 13.27 14.15 -4.80
C PHE A 336 12.57 15.15 -3.88
N ALA A 337 13.27 15.76 -2.93
CA ALA A 337 12.71 16.64 -1.92
C ALA A 337 13.70 17.74 -1.50
N ASN A 338 14.28 18.45 -2.46
CA ASN A 338 15.19 19.58 -2.21
C ASN A 338 14.52 20.66 -1.36
N ASP A 339 13.24 20.95 -1.59
CA ASP A 339 12.46 21.82 -0.74
C ASP A 339 12.01 21.05 0.52
N LYS A 340 12.32 21.60 1.68
CA LYS A 340 11.96 21.00 2.98
C LYS A 340 10.45 20.86 3.19
N THR A 341 9.64 21.68 2.51
CA THR A 341 8.17 21.54 2.53
C THR A 341 7.68 20.21 1.96
N MET A 342 8.52 19.53 1.16
CA MET A 342 8.24 18.20 0.62
C MET A 342 8.54 17.07 1.61
N ARG A 343 9.20 17.38 2.75
CA ARG A 343 9.62 16.38 3.75
C ARG A 343 8.65 16.36 4.91
N ILE A 344 8.48 15.19 5.52
CA ILE A 344 7.77 15.00 6.78
C ILE A 344 8.32 13.75 7.47
N ASN A 345 8.51 13.81 8.78
CA ASN A 345 9.14 12.74 9.55
C ASN A 345 10.46 12.27 8.87
N LEU A 346 10.59 10.99 8.59
CA LEU A 346 11.70 10.42 7.82
C LEU A 346 11.25 10.04 6.39
N GLY A 347 10.55 10.94 5.69
CA GLY A 347 10.01 10.64 4.37
C GLY A 347 9.71 11.85 3.49
N ILE A 348 9.11 11.57 2.33
CA ILE A 348 8.78 12.54 1.29
C ILE A 348 7.28 12.48 1.01
N ARG A 349 6.56 13.60 1.25
CA ARG A 349 5.12 13.72 1.04
C ARG A 349 4.78 14.20 -0.39
N ARG A 350 5.09 13.38 -1.38
CA ARG A 350 4.82 13.65 -2.79
C ARG A 350 4.10 12.46 -3.45
N ARG A 351 3.28 12.71 -4.45
CA ARG A 351 2.69 11.68 -5.30
C ARG A 351 3.66 11.16 -6.37
N LEU A 352 3.30 10.07 -7.03
CA LEU A 352 4.13 9.40 -8.04
C LEU A 352 4.52 10.34 -9.20
N ALA A 353 3.55 10.99 -9.83
CA ALA A 353 3.82 11.82 -11.00
C ALA A 353 4.74 13.02 -10.69
N PRO A 354 4.54 13.79 -9.59
CA PRO A 354 5.48 14.82 -9.17
C PRO A 354 6.87 14.32 -8.82
N LEU A 355 7.01 13.17 -8.16
CA LEU A 355 8.32 12.57 -7.89
C LEU A 355 9.10 12.27 -9.16
N LEU A 356 8.41 11.95 -10.24
CA LEU A 356 8.99 11.62 -11.54
C LEU A 356 8.98 12.80 -12.53
N GLU A 357 8.77 14.03 -12.02
CA GLU A 357 8.77 15.26 -12.82
C GLU A 357 7.75 15.23 -13.98
N ASN A 358 6.66 14.48 -13.80
CA ASN A 358 5.65 14.21 -14.83
C ASN A 358 6.21 13.58 -16.13
N ASP A 359 7.39 12.96 -16.08
CA ASP A 359 7.93 12.23 -17.24
C ASP A 359 7.15 10.91 -17.41
N ARG A 360 6.33 10.87 -18.43
CA ARG A 360 5.48 9.75 -18.80
C ARG A 360 6.25 8.43 -18.88
N ARG A 361 7.44 8.42 -19.44
CA ARG A 361 8.25 7.20 -19.63
C ARG A 361 8.75 6.66 -18.29
N ARG A 362 9.15 7.55 -17.37
CA ARG A 362 9.54 7.15 -16.00
C ARG A 362 8.36 6.57 -15.23
N ILE A 363 7.17 7.19 -15.37
CA ILE A 363 5.93 6.69 -14.73
C ILE A 363 5.58 5.30 -15.25
N GLU A 364 5.64 5.10 -16.57
CA GLU A 364 5.40 3.79 -17.19
C GLU A 364 6.43 2.75 -16.78
N LEU A 365 7.72 3.10 -16.75
CA LEU A 365 8.79 2.20 -16.32
C LEU A 365 8.60 1.72 -14.88
N LEU A 366 8.34 2.64 -13.93
CA LEU A 366 8.15 2.25 -12.53
C LEU A 366 6.88 1.42 -12.31
N ASN A 367 5.77 1.75 -12.99
CA ASN A 367 4.58 0.92 -12.95
C ASN A 367 4.81 -0.44 -13.64
N GLY A 368 5.60 -0.49 -14.72
CA GLY A 368 6.04 -1.74 -15.35
C GLY A 368 6.84 -2.61 -14.40
N LEU A 369 7.76 -2.03 -13.63
CA LEU A 369 8.48 -2.72 -12.56
C LEU A 369 7.54 -3.20 -11.46
N LEU A 370 6.68 -2.33 -10.92
CA LEU A 370 5.69 -2.68 -9.90
C LEU A 370 4.83 -3.88 -10.31
N LEU A 371 4.38 -3.90 -11.55
CA LEU A 371 3.47 -4.93 -12.06
C LEU A 371 4.17 -6.21 -12.54
N SER A 372 5.50 -6.24 -12.62
CA SER A 372 6.27 -7.42 -13.04
C SER A 372 7.18 -8.02 -11.97
N MET A 373 7.49 -7.28 -10.90
CA MET A 373 8.23 -7.79 -9.74
C MET A 373 7.44 -8.83 -8.96
N PRO A 374 8.11 -9.72 -8.18
CA PRO A 374 7.41 -10.64 -7.29
C PRO A 374 6.67 -9.88 -6.20
N GLY A 375 5.43 -10.27 -5.98
CA GLY A 375 4.56 -9.66 -4.98
C GLY A 375 3.22 -9.22 -5.54
N THR A 376 2.31 -8.86 -4.62
CA THR A 376 1.02 -8.28 -4.95
C THR A 376 1.14 -6.76 -5.04
N PRO A 377 0.90 -6.15 -6.21
CA PRO A 377 1.04 -4.72 -6.37
C PRO A 377 -0.17 -3.96 -5.80
N ILE A 378 0.13 -2.80 -5.19
CA ILE A 378 -0.87 -1.82 -4.77
C ILE A 378 -0.72 -0.57 -5.64
N ILE A 379 -1.85 -0.08 -6.13
CA ILE A 379 -1.97 1.19 -6.86
C ILE A 379 -2.71 2.16 -5.95
N TYR A 380 -2.12 3.32 -5.71
CA TYR A 380 -2.77 4.39 -4.97
C TYR A 380 -3.69 5.19 -5.88
N TYR A 381 -4.92 5.50 -5.43
CA TYR A 381 -5.91 6.17 -6.25
C TYR A 381 -5.36 7.43 -6.93
N GLY A 382 -5.66 7.60 -8.19
CA GLY A 382 -5.22 8.73 -9.00
C GLY A 382 -3.83 8.60 -9.62
N ASP A 383 -2.99 7.63 -9.19
CA ASP A 383 -1.69 7.40 -9.81
C ASP A 383 -1.84 6.87 -11.24
N GLU A 384 -2.92 6.14 -11.53
CA GLU A 384 -3.26 5.63 -12.86
C GLU A 384 -3.59 6.71 -13.89
N ILE A 385 -3.89 7.92 -13.44
CA ILE A 385 -4.09 9.10 -14.31
C ILE A 385 -2.98 10.15 -14.17
N GLY A 386 -2.02 9.93 -13.27
CA GLY A 386 -0.92 10.87 -13.02
C GLY A 386 -1.33 12.09 -12.19
N MET A 387 -2.20 11.91 -11.18
CA MET A 387 -2.55 13.00 -10.25
C MET A 387 -1.32 13.60 -9.59
N GLY A 388 -1.36 14.92 -9.42
CA GLY A 388 -0.39 15.66 -8.63
C GLY A 388 -0.72 15.74 -7.15
N ASP A 389 0.06 16.54 -6.45
CA ASP A 389 -0.09 16.80 -5.02
C ASP A 389 -0.07 18.30 -4.69
N ASN A 390 -0.37 18.63 -3.43
CA ASN A 390 -0.26 19.98 -2.90
C ASN A 390 0.59 19.96 -1.61
N VAL A 391 1.88 20.23 -1.73
CA VAL A 391 2.84 20.18 -0.61
C VAL A 391 2.58 21.25 0.47
N TYR A 392 1.73 22.23 0.19
CA TYR A 392 1.41 23.30 1.15
C TYR A 392 0.29 22.92 2.11
N LEU A 393 -0.41 21.81 1.89
CA LEU A 393 -1.33 21.25 2.87
C LEU A 393 -0.56 20.58 4.00
N GLY A 394 -1.02 20.80 5.23
CA GLY A 394 -0.39 20.25 6.42
C GLY A 394 -0.36 18.72 6.41
N ASP A 395 0.51 18.13 7.22
CA ASP A 395 0.71 16.70 7.32
C ASP A 395 0.87 16.02 5.95
N ARG A 396 0.25 14.89 5.72
CA ARG A 396 0.21 14.13 4.46
C ARG A 396 -1.00 14.49 3.58
N ASN A 397 -1.78 15.51 3.97
CA ASN A 397 -3.03 15.88 3.29
C ASN A 397 -2.83 16.26 1.81
N GLY A 398 -1.62 16.72 1.46
CA GLY A 398 -1.30 17.08 0.07
C GLY A 398 -1.36 15.94 -0.93
N VAL A 399 -1.20 14.68 -0.48
CA VAL A 399 -1.34 13.49 -1.32
C VAL A 399 -2.73 12.84 -1.21
N ARG A 400 -3.65 13.43 -0.41
CA ARG A 400 -4.99 12.91 -0.09
C ARG A 400 -6.11 13.83 -0.61
N THR A 401 -5.91 14.45 -1.77
CA THR A 401 -6.85 15.39 -2.39
C THR A 401 -7.95 14.68 -3.17
N PRO A 402 -9.10 15.35 -3.46
CA PRO A 402 -10.20 14.75 -4.19
C PRO A 402 -9.80 14.18 -5.56
N MET A 403 -10.37 13.02 -5.91
CA MET A 403 -10.15 12.35 -7.20
C MET A 403 -10.65 13.24 -8.36
N GLN A 404 -9.87 13.28 -9.44
CA GLN A 404 -10.12 14.11 -10.63
C GLN A 404 -10.86 13.32 -11.71
N TRP A 405 -12.20 13.36 -11.69
CA TRP A 405 -13.04 12.61 -12.62
C TRP A 405 -13.18 13.29 -13.97
N ASN A 406 -13.34 14.62 -13.99
CA ASN A 406 -13.49 15.41 -15.22
C ASN A 406 -12.96 16.84 -15.06
N GLY A 407 -12.94 17.59 -16.15
CA GLY A 407 -12.49 19.00 -16.15
C GLY A 407 -13.56 20.03 -15.74
N GLY A 408 -14.72 19.58 -15.30
CA GLY A 408 -15.85 20.43 -14.91
C GLY A 408 -15.86 20.82 -13.44
N TRP A 409 -17.06 21.16 -12.95
CA TRP A 409 -17.28 21.61 -11.58
C TRP A 409 -16.72 20.62 -10.56
N ASN A 410 -15.93 21.13 -9.64
CA ASN A 410 -15.25 20.36 -8.58
C ASN A 410 -14.58 19.06 -9.09
N ALA A 411 -13.99 19.09 -10.27
CA ALA A 411 -13.36 17.92 -10.90
C ALA A 411 -14.33 16.73 -11.12
N GLY A 412 -15.64 16.94 -11.05
CA GLY A 412 -16.65 15.87 -11.05
C GLY A 412 -16.66 15.02 -9.76
N PHE A 413 -15.95 15.45 -8.73
CA PHE A 413 -15.91 14.82 -7.43
C PHE A 413 -17.17 15.09 -6.62
N SER A 414 -17.66 16.34 -6.60
CA SER A 414 -18.78 16.80 -5.79
C SER A 414 -19.63 17.84 -6.53
N SER A 415 -20.91 17.89 -6.22
CA SER A 415 -21.83 18.96 -6.65
C SER A 415 -21.91 20.14 -5.66
N SER A 416 -21.21 20.09 -4.52
CA SER A 416 -21.20 21.14 -3.50
C SER A 416 -20.58 22.45 -3.99
N ASP A 417 -20.74 23.52 -3.20
CA ASP A 417 -19.92 24.71 -3.37
C ASP A 417 -18.44 24.36 -3.11
N PRO A 418 -17.49 24.92 -3.88
CA PRO A 418 -16.06 24.61 -3.73
C PRO A 418 -15.49 24.89 -2.34
N GLU A 419 -16.03 25.85 -1.62
CA GLU A 419 -15.63 26.21 -0.25
C GLU A 419 -16.01 25.15 0.79
N ARG A 420 -16.92 24.24 0.44
CA ARG A 420 -17.37 23.14 1.32
C ARG A 420 -16.58 21.86 1.12
N LEU A 421 -15.71 21.80 0.12
CA LEU A 421 -14.87 20.62 -0.09
C LEU A 421 -13.98 20.35 1.14
N TYR A 422 -13.89 19.12 1.58
CA TYR A 422 -13.03 18.72 2.71
C TYR A 422 -11.54 19.09 2.48
N SER A 423 -11.11 19.22 1.24
CA SER A 423 -9.74 19.56 0.83
C SER A 423 -9.77 20.31 -0.51
N PRO A 424 -8.85 21.24 -0.74
CA PRO A 424 -8.73 21.93 -2.04
C PRO A 424 -8.42 20.94 -3.17
N LEU A 425 -8.96 21.22 -4.34
CA LEU A 425 -8.59 20.53 -5.58
C LEU A 425 -7.18 20.93 -6.03
N ILE A 426 -6.51 20.02 -6.75
CA ILE A 426 -5.28 20.38 -7.47
C ILE A 426 -5.65 21.24 -8.65
N SER A 427 -5.15 22.47 -8.68
CA SER A 427 -5.50 23.50 -9.66
C SER A 427 -4.30 24.07 -10.44
N ASN A 428 -3.08 23.54 -10.21
CA ASN A 428 -1.92 24.02 -10.97
C ASN A 428 -1.98 23.58 -12.46
N PRO A 429 -1.30 24.30 -13.37
CA PRO A 429 -1.42 24.05 -14.83
C PRO A 429 -0.99 22.65 -15.27
N VAL A 430 -0.10 21.98 -14.53
CA VAL A 430 0.46 20.65 -14.89
C VAL A 430 -0.44 19.53 -14.43
N TYR A 431 -0.86 19.57 -13.15
CA TYR A 431 -1.57 18.46 -12.48
C TYR A 431 -3.04 18.79 -12.18
N GLY A 432 -3.49 19.99 -12.48
CA GLY A 432 -4.85 20.44 -12.21
C GLY A 432 -5.89 19.59 -12.93
N TYR A 433 -7.06 19.47 -12.34
CA TYR A 433 -8.14 18.61 -12.84
C TYR A 433 -8.62 18.97 -14.25
N GLN A 434 -8.37 20.19 -14.74
CA GLN A 434 -8.66 20.54 -16.13
C GLN A 434 -7.73 19.83 -17.11
N SER A 435 -6.48 19.55 -16.70
CA SER A 435 -5.46 18.89 -17.52
C SER A 435 -5.38 17.40 -17.25
N VAL A 436 -5.52 16.98 -16.00
CA VAL A 436 -5.39 15.58 -15.55
C VAL A 436 -6.72 15.12 -14.98
N ASN A 437 -7.47 14.32 -15.72
CA ASN A 437 -8.73 13.73 -15.26
C ASN A 437 -9.09 12.45 -16.02
N VAL A 438 -9.97 11.65 -15.40
CA VAL A 438 -10.41 10.37 -15.95
C VAL A 438 -11.09 10.52 -17.30
N ASP A 439 -12.04 11.45 -17.43
CA ASP A 439 -12.86 11.59 -18.65
C ASP A 439 -12.02 11.97 -19.88
N SER A 440 -11.06 12.88 -19.74
CA SER A 440 -10.18 13.25 -20.83
C SER A 440 -9.27 12.08 -21.25
N GLN A 441 -8.77 11.34 -20.26
CA GLN A 441 -7.90 10.19 -20.53
C GLN A 441 -8.65 8.98 -21.09
N ARG A 442 -9.90 8.74 -20.72
CA ARG A 442 -10.75 7.72 -21.36
C ARG A 442 -10.98 7.95 -22.85
N ARG A 443 -11.01 9.21 -23.28
CA ARG A 443 -11.20 9.59 -24.70
C ARG A 443 -9.90 9.54 -25.51
N THR A 444 -8.75 9.34 -24.85
CA THR A 444 -7.44 9.38 -25.48
C THR A 444 -6.83 7.97 -25.47
N GLU A 445 -6.66 7.38 -26.64
CA GLU A 445 -6.21 5.99 -26.81
C GLU A 445 -4.86 5.70 -26.13
N HIS A 446 -3.93 6.65 -26.20
CA HIS A 446 -2.59 6.50 -25.63
C HIS A 446 -2.42 7.25 -24.29
N SER A 447 -3.49 7.46 -23.55
CA SER A 447 -3.42 8.08 -22.22
C SER A 447 -2.70 7.18 -21.21
N LEU A 448 -2.29 7.76 -20.06
CA LEU A 448 -1.72 7.00 -18.96
C LEU A 448 -2.74 5.97 -18.43
N LEU A 449 -4.01 6.37 -18.31
CA LEU A 449 -5.08 5.48 -17.88
C LEU A 449 -5.25 4.28 -18.82
N SER A 450 -5.30 4.51 -20.14
CA SER A 450 -5.43 3.43 -21.12
C SER A 450 -4.24 2.49 -21.09
N TRP A 451 -3.04 3.02 -20.94
CA TRP A 451 -1.81 2.25 -20.81
C TRP A 451 -1.82 1.42 -19.50
N THR A 452 -2.13 2.04 -18.34
CA THR A 452 -2.20 1.36 -17.04
C THR A 452 -3.19 0.20 -17.08
N LYS A 453 -4.38 0.42 -17.65
CA LYS A 453 -5.39 -0.62 -17.87
C LYS A 453 -4.84 -1.79 -18.68
N SER A 454 -4.14 -1.51 -19.78
CA SER A 454 -3.54 -2.54 -20.65
C SER A 454 -2.49 -3.38 -19.92
N VAL A 455 -1.63 -2.74 -19.12
CA VAL A 455 -0.57 -3.44 -18.37
C VAL A 455 -1.16 -4.31 -17.25
N ILE A 456 -2.14 -3.80 -16.50
CA ILE A 456 -2.84 -4.58 -15.48
C ILE A 456 -3.54 -5.80 -16.10
N GLN A 457 -4.24 -5.62 -17.22
CA GLN A 457 -4.90 -6.72 -17.93
C GLN A 457 -3.90 -7.76 -18.44
N THR A 458 -2.74 -7.32 -18.94
CA THR A 458 -1.66 -8.22 -19.35
C THR A 458 -1.14 -9.01 -18.16
N ARG A 459 -0.83 -8.36 -17.02
CA ARG A 459 -0.42 -9.04 -15.80
C ARG A 459 -1.46 -10.08 -15.36
N ASN A 460 -2.72 -9.71 -15.28
CA ASN A 460 -3.81 -10.59 -14.83
C ASN A 460 -4.01 -11.82 -15.73
N SER A 461 -3.57 -11.75 -16.99
CA SER A 461 -3.64 -12.86 -17.93
C SER A 461 -2.59 -13.95 -17.73
N PHE A 462 -1.57 -13.69 -16.86
CA PHE A 462 -0.44 -14.60 -16.64
C PHE A 462 -0.10 -14.71 -15.17
N ARG A 463 -0.34 -15.91 -14.59
CA ARG A 463 -0.05 -16.17 -13.17
C ARG A 463 1.43 -16.13 -12.81
N VAL A 464 2.31 -16.22 -13.78
CA VAL A 464 3.76 -16.12 -13.58
C VAL A 464 4.18 -14.81 -12.90
N PHE A 465 3.46 -13.71 -13.11
CA PHE A 465 3.76 -12.44 -12.44
C PHE A 465 3.43 -12.45 -10.95
N SER A 466 2.39 -13.17 -10.55
CA SER A 466 1.93 -13.23 -9.16
C SER A 466 2.56 -14.36 -8.37
N ARG A 467 2.79 -15.53 -8.99
CA ARG A 467 3.20 -16.76 -8.30
C ARG A 467 4.54 -17.33 -8.79
N GLY A 468 5.12 -16.76 -9.84
CA GLY A 468 6.37 -17.25 -10.41
C GLY A 468 7.61 -16.86 -9.59
N SER A 469 8.67 -17.65 -9.75
CA SER A 469 10.00 -17.27 -9.30
C SER A 469 10.53 -16.04 -10.03
N ILE A 470 11.64 -15.48 -9.55
CA ILE A 470 12.41 -14.45 -10.23
C ILE A 470 13.87 -14.87 -10.29
N ASP A 471 14.47 -14.79 -11.47
CA ASP A 471 15.88 -15.05 -11.71
C ASP A 471 16.49 -13.83 -12.39
N PHE A 472 17.36 -13.10 -11.70
CA PHE A 472 18.04 -11.94 -12.25
C PHE A 472 19.10 -12.35 -13.25
N LEU A 473 19.10 -11.67 -14.40
CA LEU A 473 20.19 -11.74 -15.37
C LEU A 473 21.21 -10.65 -15.05
N SER A 474 22.50 -10.98 -15.22
CA SER A 474 23.61 -10.07 -14.91
C SER A 474 24.34 -9.63 -16.18
N PRO A 475 23.72 -8.80 -17.06
CA PRO A 475 24.41 -8.24 -18.20
C PRO A 475 25.51 -7.27 -17.74
N SER A 476 26.53 -7.05 -18.61
CA SER A 476 27.61 -6.09 -18.34
C SER A 476 27.10 -4.64 -18.18
N ASN A 477 26.03 -4.30 -18.89
CA ASN A 477 25.40 -2.98 -18.79
C ASN A 477 24.56 -2.86 -17.51
N HIS A 478 25.06 -2.13 -16.51
CA HIS A 478 24.41 -1.93 -15.21
C HIS A 478 23.13 -1.07 -15.26
N ARG A 479 22.95 -0.28 -16.35
CA ARG A 479 21.75 0.53 -16.57
C ARG A 479 20.53 -0.29 -17.01
N VAL A 480 20.74 -1.56 -17.33
CA VAL A 480 19.67 -2.46 -17.74
C VAL A 480 19.39 -3.47 -16.64
N LEU A 481 18.17 -3.48 -16.15
CA LEU A 481 17.63 -4.48 -15.22
C LEU A 481 16.88 -5.53 -16.02
N ALA A 482 17.38 -6.76 -16.00
CA ALA A 482 16.76 -7.88 -16.71
C ALA A 482 16.57 -9.07 -15.78
N TYR A 483 15.41 -9.73 -15.86
CA TYR A 483 15.08 -10.93 -15.09
C TYR A 483 14.09 -11.80 -15.81
N VAL A 484 14.06 -13.07 -15.43
CA VAL A 484 13.06 -14.03 -15.90
C VAL A 484 12.11 -14.38 -14.77
N ARG A 485 10.82 -14.29 -15.04
CA ARG A 485 9.76 -14.84 -14.18
C ARG A 485 9.37 -16.22 -14.72
N GLN A 486 9.26 -17.22 -13.85
CA GLN A 486 8.91 -18.58 -14.26
C GLN A 486 7.89 -19.23 -13.31
N LEU A 487 6.86 -19.84 -13.93
CA LEU A 487 5.86 -20.68 -13.23
C LEU A 487 5.52 -21.88 -14.12
N GLY A 488 6.04 -23.05 -13.78
CA GLY A 488 5.91 -24.21 -14.67
C GLY A 488 6.42 -23.94 -16.08
N GLU A 489 5.54 -24.06 -17.06
CA GLU A 489 5.87 -23.77 -18.47
C GLU A 489 5.75 -22.28 -18.85
N GLU A 490 5.13 -21.47 -18.00
CA GLU A 490 5.07 -20.02 -18.25
C GLU A 490 6.41 -19.38 -17.92
N LYS A 491 6.98 -18.69 -18.92
CA LYS A 491 8.26 -17.98 -18.80
C LYS A 491 8.13 -16.60 -19.41
N VAL A 492 8.47 -15.58 -18.62
CA VAL A 492 8.45 -14.19 -19.06
C VAL A 492 9.79 -13.55 -18.77
N LEU A 493 10.46 -13.10 -19.84
CA LEU A 493 11.66 -12.27 -19.76
C LEU A 493 11.22 -10.81 -19.66
N VAL A 494 11.67 -10.12 -18.63
CA VAL A 494 11.46 -8.68 -18.43
C VAL A 494 12.79 -7.97 -18.57
N VAL A 495 12.84 -6.92 -19.39
CA VAL A 495 14.06 -6.14 -19.66
C VAL A 495 13.72 -4.67 -19.56
N ASN A 496 14.41 -3.93 -18.69
CA ASN A 496 14.13 -2.52 -18.37
C ASN A 496 15.39 -1.67 -18.58
N ASN A 497 15.30 -0.61 -19.36
CA ASN A 497 16.31 0.44 -19.41
C ASN A 497 15.99 1.49 -18.33
N LEU A 498 16.80 1.55 -17.29
CA LEU A 498 16.63 2.49 -16.17
C LEU A 498 17.14 3.90 -16.47
N SER A 499 17.71 4.13 -17.67
CA SER A 499 18.44 5.35 -17.97
C SER A 499 17.73 6.29 -18.94
N SER A 500 18.14 7.54 -18.91
CA SER A 500 17.70 8.63 -19.79
C SER A 500 18.22 8.52 -21.22
N SER A 501 19.08 7.54 -21.52
CA SER A 501 19.69 7.31 -22.84
C SER A 501 19.36 5.92 -23.38
N ALA A 502 19.42 5.77 -24.70
CA ALA A 502 19.26 4.45 -25.33
C ALA A 502 20.39 3.50 -24.88
N GLN A 503 20.05 2.25 -24.60
CA GLN A 503 20.99 1.24 -24.13
C GLN A 503 20.95 0.00 -25.00
N ALA A 504 22.14 -0.48 -25.35
CA ALA A 504 22.32 -1.81 -25.91
C ALA A 504 22.65 -2.78 -24.75
N VAL A 505 22.12 -3.99 -24.82
CA VAL A 505 22.37 -5.04 -23.82
C VAL A 505 22.48 -6.40 -24.49
N GLU A 506 23.46 -7.16 -24.08
CA GLU A 506 23.62 -8.57 -24.42
C GLU A 506 23.20 -9.42 -23.23
N LEU A 507 22.20 -10.30 -23.42
CA LEU A 507 21.65 -11.18 -22.40
C LEU A 507 22.09 -12.62 -22.64
N ASN A 508 22.60 -13.29 -21.62
CA ASN A 508 22.82 -14.73 -21.67
C ASN A 508 21.47 -15.46 -21.50
N LEU A 509 20.91 -15.94 -22.59
CA LEU A 509 19.65 -16.68 -22.64
C LEU A 509 19.83 -18.13 -23.09
N GLN A 510 21.01 -18.74 -22.94
CA GLN A 510 21.31 -20.10 -23.41
C GLN A 510 20.34 -21.16 -22.82
N SER A 511 19.90 -21.01 -21.57
CA SER A 511 18.90 -21.88 -20.94
C SER A 511 17.54 -21.87 -21.65
N PHE A 512 17.27 -20.83 -22.45
CA PHE A 512 16.04 -20.66 -23.24
C PHE A 512 16.27 -20.85 -24.74
N ARG A 513 17.39 -21.50 -25.14
CA ARG A 513 17.68 -21.78 -26.55
C ARG A 513 16.49 -22.43 -27.24
N GLY A 514 16.18 -21.94 -28.45
CA GLY A 514 15.06 -22.42 -29.27
C GLY A 514 13.72 -21.77 -28.96
N HIS A 515 13.59 -21.00 -27.86
CA HIS A 515 12.40 -20.19 -27.61
C HIS A 515 12.38 -18.93 -28.49
N ILE A 516 11.19 -18.45 -28.79
CA ILE A 516 10.94 -17.17 -29.48
C ILE A 516 10.36 -16.21 -28.47
N PRO A 517 11.02 -15.06 -28.20
CA PRO A 517 10.46 -13.99 -27.39
C PRO A 517 9.29 -13.32 -28.15
N ILE A 518 8.14 -13.26 -27.51
CA ILE A 518 6.94 -12.58 -28.02
C ILE A 518 6.67 -11.40 -27.11
N GLU A 519 6.83 -10.19 -27.64
CA GLU A 519 6.53 -8.97 -26.88
C GLU A 519 5.03 -8.94 -26.52
N MET A 520 4.70 -8.68 -25.25
CA MET A 520 3.38 -9.00 -24.70
C MET A 520 2.32 -7.92 -24.98
N PHE A 521 2.72 -6.67 -25.25
CA PHE A 521 1.78 -5.56 -25.52
C PHE A 521 1.43 -5.47 -27.01
N GLY A 522 2.43 -5.38 -27.88
CA GLY A 522 2.27 -5.33 -29.34
C GLY A 522 2.19 -6.70 -30.00
N ARG A 523 2.47 -7.79 -29.27
CA ARG A 523 2.51 -9.19 -29.77
C ARG A 523 3.52 -9.41 -30.90
N ASN A 524 4.56 -8.60 -30.97
CA ASN A 524 5.61 -8.70 -31.95
C ASN A 524 6.52 -9.89 -31.65
N LEU A 525 6.85 -10.65 -32.71
CA LEU A 525 7.82 -11.74 -32.63
C LEU A 525 9.23 -11.17 -32.74
N PHE A 526 10.10 -11.61 -31.85
CA PHE A 526 11.52 -11.29 -31.87
C PHE A 526 12.34 -12.50 -32.37
N PRO A 527 13.59 -12.33 -32.76
CA PRO A 527 14.43 -13.42 -33.27
C PRO A 527 14.50 -14.59 -32.25
N ARG A 528 14.56 -15.82 -32.77
CA ARG A 528 14.72 -17.03 -31.96
C ARG A 528 16.02 -16.98 -31.15
N ILE A 529 15.96 -17.34 -29.88
CA ILE A 529 17.14 -17.45 -29.01
C ILE A 529 18.04 -18.57 -29.51
N GLY A 530 19.27 -18.19 -29.82
CA GLY A 530 20.33 -19.08 -30.33
C GLY A 530 21.37 -19.42 -29.27
N GLU A 531 22.63 -19.65 -29.75
CA GLU A 531 23.78 -19.94 -28.88
C GLU A 531 24.54 -18.67 -28.46
N LEU A 532 24.43 -17.61 -29.23
CA LEU A 532 25.09 -16.34 -28.97
C LEU A 532 24.30 -15.51 -27.95
N PRO A 533 24.95 -14.58 -27.23
CA PRO A 533 24.27 -13.61 -26.40
C PRO A 533 23.16 -12.89 -27.16
N TYR A 534 22.02 -12.69 -26.51
CA TYR A 534 20.84 -12.10 -27.12
C TYR A 534 20.93 -10.57 -27.04
N LEU A 535 21.15 -9.93 -28.17
CA LEU A 535 21.30 -8.48 -28.28
C LEU A 535 19.93 -7.80 -28.35
N LEU A 536 19.71 -6.82 -27.46
CA LEU A 536 18.57 -5.90 -27.49
C LEU A 536 19.06 -4.46 -27.42
N THR A 537 18.29 -3.56 -28.03
CA THR A 537 18.42 -2.11 -27.86
C THR A 537 17.12 -1.55 -27.33
N LEU A 538 17.21 -0.77 -26.24
CA LEU A 538 16.07 -0.16 -25.58
C LEU A 538 16.21 1.37 -25.66
N ALA A 539 15.13 2.06 -26.02
CA ALA A 539 15.04 3.51 -25.94
C ALA A 539 15.11 3.99 -24.47
N PRO A 540 15.28 5.29 -24.20
CA PRO A 540 15.27 5.84 -22.84
C PRO A 540 14.04 5.43 -22.05
N TYR A 541 14.25 4.84 -20.86
CA TYR A 541 13.20 4.35 -19.94
C TYR A 541 12.26 3.31 -20.56
N GLN A 542 12.61 2.70 -21.68
CA GLN A 542 11.83 1.64 -22.30
C GLN A 542 11.97 0.33 -21.55
N PHE A 543 10.90 -0.44 -21.51
CA PHE A 543 10.91 -1.81 -21.04
C PHE A 543 10.20 -2.76 -22.00
N PHE A 544 10.51 -4.02 -21.90
CA PHE A 544 9.85 -5.11 -22.60
C PHE A 544 9.43 -6.22 -21.63
N TRP A 545 8.26 -6.77 -21.84
CA TRP A 545 7.84 -8.06 -21.32
C TRP A 545 7.73 -9.03 -22.47
N PHE A 546 8.56 -10.08 -22.45
CA PHE A 546 8.58 -11.09 -23.47
C PHE A 546 8.08 -12.43 -22.93
N ARG A 547 7.01 -12.96 -23.49
CA ARG A 547 6.66 -14.36 -23.28
C ARG A 547 7.60 -15.22 -24.10
N LEU A 548 8.33 -16.16 -23.46
CA LEU A 548 9.24 -17.10 -24.13
C LEU A 548 8.45 -18.35 -24.53
N ARG A 549 8.31 -18.63 -25.81
CA ARG A 549 7.60 -19.80 -26.35
C ARG A 549 8.49 -20.64 -27.24
N ARG A 550 8.37 -21.97 -27.15
CA ARG A 550 8.82 -22.88 -28.20
C ARG A 550 7.67 -23.01 -29.20
N ILE A 551 7.96 -22.69 -30.46
CA ILE A 551 7.04 -22.84 -31.60
C ILE A 551 7.61 -23.91 -32.52
#